data_24de884f52c99e8aa1a1f2b984350420
#
_entry.id   24de884f52c99e8aa1a1f2b984350420
#
_cell.length_a   1.000
_cell.length_b   1.000
_cell.length_c   1.000
_cell.angle_alpha   90.00
_cell.angle_beta   90.00
_cell.angle_gamma   90.00
#
_symmetry.space_group_name_H-M   'P 1'
#
loop_
_entity.id
_entity.type
_entity.pdbx_description
1 polymer ?
#
loop_
_entity_poly.entity_id
_entity_poly.type
_entity_poly.pdbx_seq_one_letter_code
_entity_poly.pdbx_strand_id
1 'polypeptide(L)'
;MRERSRLALHEKLCTILGSRNVYHDPPSNVYLNYPCIIYKRDPESPRMADNIRYIEWYPWDVQVISKDPDFELFDTFLKNFQYGSERTPFVSDNLHHSNFTIYT
;
A
#
# COMPACT_ATOMS: atom_id res chain seq x y z
N MET A 1 -4.40 -17.08 10.05
CA MET A 1 -4.70 -16.72 8.68
C MET A 1 -4.39 -15.27 8.37
N ARG A 2 -4.86 -14.36 9.18
CA ARG A 2 -4.62 -12.95 8.91
C ARG A 2 -3.15 -12.59 8.99
N GLU A 3 -2.47 -13.14 9.96
CA GLU A 3 -1.06 -12.91 10.10
C GLU A 3 -0.30 -13.37 8.89
N ARG A 4 -0.68 -14.53 8.39
CA ARG A 4 -0.08 -15.08 7.21
C ARG A 4 -0.34 -14.21 6.00
N SER A 5 -1.57 -13.69 5.89
CA SER A 5 -1.91 -12.79 4.80
C SER A 5 -1.08 -11.52 4.84
N ARG A 6 -0.85 -10.98 6.04
CA ARG A 6 -0.04 -9.78 6.17
C ARG A 6 1.41 -10.05 5.77
N LEU A 7 1.96 -11.16 6.18
CA LEU A 7 3.34 -11.48 5.82
C LEU A 7 3.48 -11.70 4.31
N ALA A 8 2.51 -12.35 3.70
CA ALA A 8 2.52 -12.55 2.26
C ALA A 8 2.43 -11.21 1.54
N LEU A 9 1.59 -10.31 2.03
CA LEU A 9 1.47 -8.98 1.46
C LEU A 9 2.78 -8.22 1.60
N HIS A 10 3.40 -8.29 2.76
CA HIS A 10 4.67 -7.60 3.00
C HIS A 10 5.72 -8.03 1.99
N GLU A 11 5.86 -9.33 1.78
CA GLU A 11 6.84 -9.83 0.83
C GLU A 11 6.50 -9.44 -0.61
N LYS A 12 5.21 -9.42 -0.93
CA LYS A 12 4.79 -8.99 -2.24
C LYS A 12 5.13 -7.51 -2.47
N LEU A 13 4.91 -6.68 -1.46
CA LEU A 13 5.23 -5.26 -1.56
C LEU A 13 6.73 -5.05 -1.71
N CYS A 14 7.54 -5.82 -1.01
CA CYS A 14 8.99 -5.74 -1.17
C CYS A 14 9.40 -6.09 -2.61
N THR A 15 8.78 -7.09 -3.18
CA THR A 15 9.06 -7.49 -4.55
C THR A 15 8.64 -6.41 -5.54
N ILE A 16 7.48 -5.82 -5.33
CA ILE A 16 6.97 -4.76 -6.19
C ILE A 16 7.88 -3.54 -6.15
N LEU A 17 8.29 -3.16 -4.95
CA LEU A 17 9.16 -1.99 -4.78
C LEU A 17 10.59 -2.26 -5.26
N GLY A 18 11.01 -3.50 -5.16
CA GLY A 18 12.37 -3.87 -5.52
C GLY A 18 13.37 -3.64 -4.40
N SER A 19 12.90 -3.44 -3.17
CA SER A 19 13.78 -3.25 -2.03
C SER A 19 13.02 -3.62 -0.75
N ARG A 20 13.72 -3.54 0.38
CA ARG A 20 13.12 -3.87 1.67
C ARG A 20 12.57 -2.63 2.38
N ASN A 21 12.43 -1.50 1.71
CA ASN A 21 11.91 -0.27 2.29
C ASN A 21 10.39 -0.29 2.38
N VAL A 22 9.87 -1.34 3.00
CA VAL A 22 8.44 -1.53 3.20
C VAL A 22 8.20 -1.57 4.71
N TYR A 23 7.30 -0.72 5.18
CA TYR A 23 7.05 -0.52 6.60
C TYR A 23 5.59 -0.79 6.93
N HIS A 24 5.36 -1.58 7.96
CA HIS A 24 4.01 -1.89 8.40
C HIS A 24 3.64 -0.99 9.57
N ASP A 25 2.72 -0.05 9.30
CA ASP A 25 2.16 0.85 10.32
C ASP A 25 3.24 1.40 11.25
N PRO A 26 4.30 2.03 10.69
CA PRO A 26 5.41 2.49 11.51
C PRO A 26 5.01 3.64 12.41
N PRO A 27 5.63 3.77 13.57
CA PRO A 27 5.40 4.96 14.41
C PRO A 27 5.95 6.21 13.72
N SER A 28 5.43 7.36 14.10
CA SER A 28 5.78 8.60 13.42
C SER A 28 7.25 8.99 13.55
N ASN A 29 7.93 8.44 14.54
CA ASN A 29 9.33 8.79 14.77
C ASN A 29 10.31 7.83 14.09
N VAL A 30 9.82 6.95 13.25
CA VAL A 30 10.69 6.01 12.55
C VAL A 30 11.36 6.72 11.36
N TYR A 31 12.60 6.36 11.11
CA TYR A 31 13.35 6.92 10.00
C TYR A 31 13.06 6.12 8.73
N LEU A 32 12.61 6.81 7.69
CA LEU A 32 12.22 6.16 6.45
C LEU A 32 13.25 6.41 5.36
N ASN A 33 13.52 5.39 4.57
CA ASN A 33 14.38 5.52 3.39
C ASN A 33 13.48 5.51 2.15
N TYR A 34 13.68 6.47 1.26
CA TYR A 34 12.85 6.62 0.07
C TYR A 34 13.55 6.13 -1.18
N PRO A 35 12.81 5.59 -2.16
CA PRO A 35 11.38 5.39 -2.15
C PRO A 35 10.98 4.29 -1.17
N CYS A 36 9.76 4.40 -0.64
CA CYS A 36 9.29 3.41 0.32
C CYS A 36 7.80 3.16 0.16
N ILE A 37 7.34 2.09 0.80
CA ILE A 37 5.92 1.77 0.88
C ILE A 37 5.58 1.64 2.35
N ILE A 38 4.50 2.31 2.76
CA ILE A 38 3.94 2.19 4.11
C ILE A 38 2.56 1.59 3.96
N TYR A 39 2.25 0.59 4.75
CA TYR A 39 0.94 -0.04 4.67
C TYR A 39 0.38 -0.33 6.04
N LYS A 40 -0.95 -0.34 6.12
CA LYS A 40 -1.65 -0.68 7.35
C LYS A 40 -3.06 -1.15 7.01
N ARG A 41 -3.72 -1.81 7.96
CA ARG A 41 -5.11 -2.16 7.81
C ARG A 41 -5.95 -0.91 7.71
N ASP A 42 -6.94 -0.96 6.86
CA ASP A 42 -7.86 0.15 6.69
C ASP A 42 -9.23 -0.28 7.19
N PRO A 43 -9.52 -0.11 8.48
CA PRO A 43 -10.79 -0.57 9.03
C PRO A 43 -11.99 0.26 8.58
N GLU A 44 -11.73 1.42 7.98
CA GLU A 44 -12.81 2.30 7.57
C GLU A 44 -13.23 2.13 6.13
N SER A 45 -12.44 1.42 5.34
CA SER A 45 -12.84 1.13 3.97
C SER A 45 -13.95 0.10 3.96
N PRO A 46 -14.99 0.32 3.16
CA PRO A 46 -16.04 -0.68 3.05
C PRO A 46 -15.49 -1.93 2.37
N ARG A 47 -15.96 -3.07 2.81
CA ARG A 47 -15.61 -4.30 2.15
C ARG A 47 -16.34 -4.40 0.83
N MET A 48 -15.71 -4.99 -0.15
CA MET A 48 -16.33 -5.22 -1.44
C MET A 48 -17.16 -6.49 -1.37
N ALA A 49 -18.14 -6.50 -0.48
CA ALA A 49 -18.78 -7.76 -0.14
C ALA A 49 -20.21 -7.88 -0.60
N ASP A 50 -20.80 -6.86 -1.13
CA ASP A 50 -22.24 -6.88 -1.39
C ASP A 50 -22.64 -7.98 -2.35
N ASN A 51 -21.86 -8.22 -3.37
CA ASN A 51 -22.20 -9.19 -4.39
C ASN A 51 -21.22 -10.32 -4.51
N ILE A 52 -20.14 -10.27 -3.76
CA ILE A 52 -19.08 -11.23 -3.91
C ILE A 52 -18.57 -11.61 -2.53
N ARG A 53 -18.14 -12.84 -2.40
CA ARG A 53 -17.68 -13.33 -1.13
C ARG A 53 -16.21 -13.06 -0.95
N TYR A 54 -15.89 -11.95 -0.33
CA TYR A 54 -14.52 -11.61 -0.03
C TYR A 54 -14.24 -11.78 1.44
N ILE A 55 -14.70 -12.87 2.00
CA ILE A 55 -14.57 -13.10 3.43
C ILE A 55 -13.13 -13.03 3.87
N GLU A 56 -12.22 -13.47 3.01
CA GLU A 56 -10.81 -13.49 3.35
C GLU A 56 -10.04 -12.30 2.79
N TRP A 57 -10.73 -11.37 2.19
CA TRP A 57 -10.11 -10.21 1.59
C TRP A 57 -10.31 -9.01 2.49
N TYR A 58 -9.21 -8.38 2.85
CA TYR A 58 -9.22 -7.25 3.77
C TYR A 58 -8.74 -6.00 3.07
N PRO A 59 -9.29 -4.84 3.44
CA PRO A 59 -8.80 -3.58 2.89
C PRO A 59 -7.50 -3.18 3.57
N TRP A 60 -6.56 -2.74 2.75
CA TRP A 60 -5.28 -2.24 3.21
C TRP A 60 -5.06 -0.85 2.64
N ASP A 61 -4.59 0.04 3.49
CA ASP A 61 -4.22 1.39 3.08
C ASP A 61 -2.72 1.36 2.81
N VAL A 62 -2.35 1.59 1.55
CA VAL A 62 -0.96 1.51 1.12
C VAL A 62 -0.54 2.86 0.59
N GLN A 63 0.59 3.33 1.05
CA GLN A 63 1.12 4.61 0.64
C GLN A 63 2.49 4.40 0.01
N VAL A 64 2.64 4.86 -1.23
CA VAL A 64 3.92 4.83 -1.94
C VAL A 64 4.49 6.24 -1.90
N ILE A 65 5.72 6.37 -1.42
CA ILE A 65 6.35 7.67 -1.23
C ILE A 65 7.68 7.70 -1.95
N SER A 66 7.92 8.77 -2.72
CA SER A 66 9.16 8.95 -3.44
C SER A 66 9.52 10.41 -3.54
N LYS A 67 10.81 10.70 -3.63
CA LYS A 67 11.29 12.05 -3.91
C LYS A 67 11.13 12.40 -5.39
N ASP A 68 10.98 11.40 -6.23
CA ASP A 68 10.86 11.56 -7.68
C ASP A 68 9.39 11.60 -8.07
N PRO A 69 8.91 12.71 -8.65
CA PRO A 69 7.50 12.78 -9.05
C PRO A 69 7.16 11.81 -10.18
N ASP A 70 8.16 11.35 -10.91
CA ASP A 70 7.95 10.44 -12.03
C ASP A 70 8.26 8.99 -11.68
N PHE A 71 8.24 8.66 -10.39
CA PHE A 71 8.49 7.30 -9.95
C PHE A 71 7.47 6.37 -10.60
N GLU A 72 7.98 5.41 -11.35
CA GLU A 72 7.15 4.55 -12.19
C GLU A 72 6.10 3.79 -11.41
N LEU A 73 6.40 3.42 -10.19
CA LEU A 73 5.48 2.64 -9.37
C LEU A 73 4.18 3.39 -9.08
N PHE A 74 4.20 4.71 -9.11
CA PHE A 74 2.97 5.48 -8.95
C PHE A 74 1.93 5.09 -9.99
N ASP A 75 2.36 4.74 -11.19
CA ASP A 75 1.45 4.41 -12.28
C ASP A 75 1.17 2.92 -12.39
N THR A 76 2.04 2.09 -11.84
CA THR A 76 1.95 0.66 -12.07
C THR A 76 1.54 -0.13 -10.83
N PHE A 77 1.43 0.52 -9.68
CA PHE A 77 1.19 -0.19 -8.44
C PHE A 77 -0.07 -1.06 -8.48
N LEU A 78 -1.18 -0.49 -8.91
CA LEU A 78 -2.46 -1.19 -8.89
C LEU A 78 -2.52 -2.37 -9.87
N LYS A 79 -1.62 -2.41 -10.83
CA LYS A 79 -1.57 -3.54 -11.77
C LYS A 79 -1.19 -4.84 -11.09
N ASN A 80 -0.68 -4.76 -9.90
CA ASN A 80 -0.24 -5.93 -9.14
C ASN A 80 -1.34 -6.54 -8.29
N PHE A 81 -2.51 -5.91 -8.26
CA PHE A 81 -3.60 -6.38 -7.40
C PHE A 81 -4.89 -6.47 -8.20
N GLN A 82 -5.70 -7.46 -7.84
CA GLN A 82 -6.95 -7.70 -8.53
C GLN A 82 -7.99 -6.63 -8.19
N TYR A 83 -8.00 -6.18 -6.96
CA TYR A 83 -8.95 -5.16 -6.52
C TYR A 83 -8.22 -4.06 -5.77
N GLY A 84 -8.47 -2.84 -6.19
CA GLY A 84 -7.87 -1.71 -5.53
C GLY A 84 -8.27 -0.42 -6.20
N SER A 85 -8.02 0.68 -5.52
CA SER A 85 -8.30 2.01 -6.06
C SER A 85 -7.24 2.97 -5.57
N GLU A 86 -7.07 4.05 -6.31
CA GLU A 86 -6.11 5.09 -5.96
C GLU A 86 -6.85 6.29 -5.42
N ARG A 87 -6.31 6.90 -4.38
CA ARG A 87 -6.80 8.15 -3.85
C ARG A 87 -5.98 9.29 -4.44
N THR A 88 -6.45 10.51 -4.22
CA THR A 88 -5.76 11.69 -4.77
C THR A 88 -4.32 11.76 -4.25
N PRO A 89 -3.34 11.81 -5.13
CA PRO A 89 -1.95 11.96 -4.71
C PRO A 89 -1.70 13.38 -4.16
N PHE A 90 -0.67 13.49 -3.32
CA PHE A 90 -0.32 14.78 -2.76
C PHE A 90 1.19 14.88 -2.53
N VAL A 91 1.66 16.10 -2.26
CA VAL A 91 3.06 16.36 -1.99
C VAL A 91 3.17 16.97 -0.60
N SER A 92 4.11 16.46 0.19
CA SER A 92 4.37 16.97 1.53
C SER A 92 5.86 16.85 1.80
N ASP A 93 6.48 17.94 2.29
CA ASP A 93 7.91 17.98 2.59
C ASP A 93 8.77 17.54 1.41
N ASN A 94 8.37 17.96 0.21
CA ASN A 94 9.07 17.62 -1.03
C ASN A 94 9.04 16.12 -1.34
N LEU A 95 8.11 15.39 -0.74
CA LEU A 95 7.91 13.99 -1.02
C LEU A 95 6.57 13.79 -1.71
N HIS A 96 6.57 12.98 -2.74
CA HIS A 96 5.37 12.68 -3.51
C HIS A 96 4.74 11.43 -2.95
N HIS A 97 3.45 11.52 -2.64
CA HIS A 97 2.69 10.45 -2.01
C HIS A 97 1.57 10.01 -2.92
N SER A 98 1.43 8.72 -3.11
CA SER A 98 0.25 8.14 -3.75
C SER A 98 -0.34 7.13 -2.80
N ASN A 99 -1.61 7.32 -2.49
CA ASN A 99 -2.32 6.45 -1.56
C ASN A 99 -3.22 5.51 -2.34
N PHE A 100 -3.19 4.25 -1.94
CA PHE A 100 -4.00 3.21 -2.57
C PHE A 100 -4.75 2.45 -1.51
N THR A 101 -5.95 2.01 -1.85
CA THR A 101 -6.67 1.04 -1.06
C THR A 101 -6.71 -0.25 -1.85
N ILE A 102 -6.18 -1.31 -1.29
CA ILE A 102 -6.17 -2.60 -1.96
C ILE A 102 -6.88 -3.63 -1.09
N TYR A 103 -7.41 -4.64 -1.74
CA TYR A 103 -8.12 -5.73 -1.07
C TYR A 103 -7.39 -7.02 -1.39
N THR A 104 -6.90 -7.66 -0.33
CA THR A 104 -6.16 -8.91 -0.53
C THR A 104 -6.17 -9.77 0.73
#